data_3eb7d23cd98e6300bd027b95888968b1
#
_entry.id   3eb7d23cd98e6300bd027b95888968b1
#
_cell.length_a   1.000
_cell.length_b   1.000
_cell.length_c   1.000
_cell.angle_alpha   90.00
_cell.angle_beta   90.00
_cell.angle_gamma   90.00
#
_symmetry.space_group_name_H-M   'P 1'
#
loop_
_entity.id
_entity.type
_entity.pdbx_description
1 polymer ?
#
loop_
_entity_poly.entity_id
_entity_poly.type
_entity_poly.pdbx_seq_one_letter_code
_entity_poly.pdbx_strand_id
1 'polypeptide(L)'
;MRHERSGKKFGRPTNQRVALYRGIAGAIFLHDRITTTEAKARAVRGYVEKLITLARQPTVHHRRLAMQDLPNKEAVDRLFKEIGPRMAGRPGGYTRIVKLGPRFGDAAPMAVFELVE
;
A
#
# COMPACT_ATOMS: atom_id res chain seq x y z
N MET A 1 -15.78 6.07 -21.82
CA MET A 1 -16.12 6.76 -20.57
C MET A 1 -15.00 6.61 -19.58
N ARG A 2 -14.70 7.69 -18.92
CA ARG A 2 -13.54 7.72 -18.02
C ARG A 2 -13.90 7.83 -16.57
N HIS A 3 -15.13 8.15 -16.28
CA HIS A 3 -15.58 8.38 -14.92
C HIS A 3 -15.61 7.10 -14.07
N GLU A 4 -15.49 5.95 -14.69
CA GLU A 4 -15.41 4.68 -13.94
C GLU A 4 -14.01 4.37 -13.45
N ARG A 5 -13.02 5.12 -13.91
CA ARG A 5 -11.65 4.90 -13.48
C ARG A 5 -11.46 5.41 -12.07
N SER A 6 -10.79 4.63 -11.25
CA SER A 6 -10.32 5.06 -9.95
C SER A 6 -8.80 5.09 -9.97
N GLY A 7 -8.22 6.13 -9.36
CA GLY A 7 -6.78 6.27 -9.30
C GLY A 7 -6.14 6.73 -10.60
N LYS A 8 -4.84 6.86 -10.59
CA LYS A 8 -4.04 7.30 -11.72
C LYS A 8 -3.37 6.13 -12.41
N LYS A 9 -3.27 6.21 -13.73
CA LYS A 9 -2.63 5.16 -14.51
C LYS A 9 -1.11 5.30 -14.61
N PHE A 10 -0.56 6.48 -14.37
CA PHE A 10 0.87 6.76 -14.47
C PHE A 10 1.45 6.41 -15.85
N GLY A 11 0.64 6.56 -16.91
CA GLY A 11 1.08 6.25 -18.27
C GLY A 11 1.41 4.79 -18.50
N ARG A 12 0.84 3.87 -17.71
CA ARG A 12 1.17 2.45 -17.75
C ARG A 12 -0.03 1.59 -18.10
N PRO A 13 0.18 0.46 -18.79
CA PRO A 13 -0.88 -0.54 -18.94
C PRO A 13 -1.37 -1.05 -17.58
N THR A 14 -2.59 -1.59 -17.56
CA THR A 14 -3.20 -2.05 -16.32
C THR A 14 -2.34 -3.07 -15.57
N ASN A 15 -1.74 -4.04 -16.27
CA ASN A 15 -0.91 -5.05 -15.62
C ASN A 15 0.33 -4.45 -14.96
N GLN A 16 0.95 -3.45 -15.57
CA GLN A 16 2.12 -2.78 -14.98
C GLN A 16 1.73 -1.91 -13.80
N ARG A 17 0.55 -1.29 -13.87
CA ARG A 17 0.03 -0.50 -12.75
C ARG A 17 -0.26 -1.38 -11.54
N VAL A 18 -0.85 -2.55 -11.76
CA VAL A 18 -1.10 -3.50 -10.68
C VAL A 18 0.22 -3.97 -10.07
N ALA A 19 1.22 -4.26 -10.91
CA ALA A 19 2.55 -4.66 -10.44
C ALA A 19 3.19 -3.55 -9.59
N LEU A 20 3.02 -2.28 -9.98
CA LEU A 20 3.52 -1.15 -9.20
C LEU A 20 2.88 -1.11 -7.82
N TYR A 21 1.56 -1.28 -7.74
CA TYR A 21 0.84 -1.26 -6.47
C TYR A 21 1.27 -2.41 -5.57
N ARG A 22 1.43 -3.61 -6.13
CA ARG A 22 1.90 -4.78 -5.38
C ARG A 22 3.31 -4.55 -4.83
N GLY A 23 4.18 -3.96 -5.64
CA GLY A 23 5.55 -3.66 -5.23
C GLY A 23 5.60 -2.67 -4.07
N ILE A 24 4.82 -1.59 -4.14
CA ILE A 24 4.78 -0.59 -3.08
C ILE A 24 4.16 -1.17 -1.81
N ALA A 25 3.07 -1.92 -1.94
CA ALA A 25 2.43 -2.55 -0.79
C ALA A 25 3.39 -3.54 -0.11
N GLY A 26 4.07 -4.37 -0.90
CA GLY A 26 5.06 -5.28 -0.34
C GLY A 26 6.15 -4.56 0.42
N ALA A 27 6.66 -3.47 -0.14
CA ALA A 27 7.72 -2.70 0.49
C ALA A 27 7.28 -2.07 1.82
N ILE A 28 6.07 -1.49 1.88
CA ILE A 28 5.61 -0.88 3.11
C ILE A 28 5.35 -1.92 4.21
N PHE A 29 4.86 -3.10 3.84
CA PHE A 29 4.64 -4.16 4.83
C PHE A 29 5.95 -4.75 5.35
N LEU A 30 7.00 -4.73 4.54
CA LEU A 30 8.31 -5.22 4.98
C LEU A 30 9.10 -4.20 5.80
N HIS A 31 8.92 -2.91 5.52
CA HIS A 31 9.80 -1.87 6.07
C HIS A 31 9.11 -0.82 6.94
N ASP A 32 7.80 -0.86 7.10
CA ASP A 32 6.96 0.11 7.81
C ASP A 32 6.88 1.48 7.17
N ARG A 33 7.88 1.91 6.44
CA ARG A 33 7.90 3.19 5.73
C ARG A 33 8.71 3.08 4.47
N ILE A 34 8.31 3.85 3.47
CA ILE A 34 9.06 3.99 2.22
C ILE A 34 8.99 5.43 1.76
N THR A 35 9.97 5.82 0.97
CA THR A 35 9.96 7.12 0.30
C THR A 35 9.60 6.91 -1.16
N THR A 36 8.59 7.63 -1.62
CA THR A 36 8.10 7.53 -3.00
C THR A 36 7.53 8.88 -3.42
N THR A 37 7.02 8.97 -4.64
CA THR A 37 6.34 10.20 -5.06
C THR A 37 5.01 10.31 -4.32
N GLU A 38 4.58 11.56 -4.05
CA GLU A 38 3.29 11.79 -3.40
C GLU A 38 2.14 11.17 -4.19
N ALA A 39 2.20 11.28 -5.53
CA ALA A 39 1.15 10.74 -6.38
C ALA A 39 1.02 9.22 -6.25
N LYS A 40 2.14 8.50 -6.22
CA LYS A 40 2.13 7.05 -6.04
C LYS A 40 1.63 6.66 -4.66
N ALA A 41 2.05 7.37 -3.61
CA ALA A 41 1.57 7.11 -2.26
C ALA A 41 0.06 7.26 -2.17
N ARG A 42 -0.49 8.35 -2.72
CA ARG A 42 -1.93 8.57 -2.71
C ARG A 42 -2.69 7.51 -3.50
N ALA A 43 -2.14 7.10 -4.64
CA ALA A 43 -2.80 6.12 -5.49
C ALA A 43 -2.84 4.73 -4.84
N VAL A 44 -1.79 4.33 -4.13
CA VAL A 44 -1.70 2.98 -3.56
C VAL A 44 -2.31 2.89 -2.17
N ARG A 45 -2.60 4.01 -1.53
CA ARG A 45 -3.06 4.04 -0.14
C ARG A 45 -4.28 3.15 0.10
N GLY A 46 -5.30 3.27 -0.73
CA GLY A 46 -6.51 2.45 -0.59
C GLY A 46 -6.23 0.97 -0.73
N TYR A 47 -5.34 0.61 -1.64
CA TYR A 47 -4.91 -0.77 -1.85
C TYR A 47 -4.24 -1.34 -0.60
N VAL A 48 -3.33 -0.59 -0.01
CA VAL A 48 -2.63 -1.00 1.22
C VAL A 48 -3.60 -1.11 2.39
N GLU A 49 -4.47 -0.13 2.57
CA GLU A 49 -5.41 -0.14 3.71
C GLU A 49 -6.41 -1.27 3.61
N LYS A 50 -6.83 -1.63 2.41
CA LYS A 50 -7.71 -2.77 2.21
C LYS A 50 -7.05 -4.07 2.66
N LEU A 51 -5.77 -4.25 2.34
CA LEU A 51 -5.03 -5.42 2.77
C LEU A 51 -4.87 -5.47 4.28
N ILE A 52 -4.64 -4.34 4.93
CA ILE A 52 -4.56 -4.29 6.40
C ILE A 52 -5.91 -4.66 7.02
N THR A 53 -7.00 -4.19 6.45
CA THR A 53 -8.34 -4.56 6.93
C THR A 53 -8.55 -6.08 6.88
N LEU A 54 -8.12 -6.74 5.81
CA LEU A 54 -8.17 -8.20 5.74
C LEU A 54 -7.35 -8.85 6.85
N ALA A 55 -6.18 -8.30 7.15
CA ALA A 55 -5.27 -8.89 8.12
C ALA A 55 -5.72 -8.72 9.57
N ARG A 56 -6.67 -7.85 9.83
CA ARG A 56 -7.24 -7.69 11.17
C ARG A 56 -8.02 -8.92 11.62
N GLN A 57 -8.48 -9.73 10.69
CA GLN A 57 -9.14 -11.01 10.96
C GLN A 57 -8.30 -12.11 10.31
N PRO A 58 -7.37 -12.73 11.06
CA PRO A 58 -6.37 -13.61 10.47
C PRO A 58 -6.90 -15.02 10.21
N THR A 59 -7.95 -15.12 9.40
CA THR A 59 -8.48 -16.40 8.96
C THR A 59 -7.74 -16.90 7.74
N VAL A 60 -7.83 -18.21 7.47
CA VAL A 60 -7.25 -18.79 6.27
C VAL A 60 -7.84 -18.15 5.02
N HIS A 61 -9.13 -17.87 5.04
CA HIS A 61 -9.81 -17.22 3.92
C HIS A 61 -9.23 -15.85 3.62
N HIS A 62 -9.09 -15.00 4.65
CA HIS A 62 -8.55 -13.65 4.47
C HIS A 62 -7.10 -13.69 4.02
N ARG A 63 -6.31 -14.63 4.54
CA ARG A 63 -4.92 -14.79 4.13
C ARG A 63 -4.82 -15.17 2.64
N ARG A 64 -5.69 -16.06 2.18
CA ARG A 64 -5.73 -16.42 0.75
C ARG A 64 -6.10 -15.25 -0.13
N LEU A 65 -7.08 -14.45 0.30
CA LEU A 65 -7.46 -13.23 -0.43
C LEU A 65 -6.29 -12.26 -0.54
N ALA A 66 -5.58 -12.04 0.56
CA ALA A 66 -4.42 -11.16 0.56
C ALA A 66 -3.32 -11.66 -0.36
N MET A 67 -3.09 -12.97 -0.41
CA MET A 67 -2.06 -13.54 -1.27
C MET A 67 -2.35 -13.37 -2.76
N GLN A 68 -3.62 -13.27 -3.14
CA GLN A 68 -3.99 -12.98 -4.52
C GLN A 68 -3.54 -11.59 -4.94
N ASP A 69 -3.62 -10.62 -4.02
CA ASP A 69 -3.27 -9.24 -4.29
C ASP A 69 -1.83 -8.91 -3.94
N LEU A 70 -1.19 -9.72 -3.11
CA LEU A 70 0.17 -9.48 -2.63
C LEU A 70 0.95 -10.80 -2.70
N PRO A 71 1.61 -11.09 -3.83
CA PRO A 71 2.26 -12.38 -4.03
C PRO A 71 3.59 -12.55 -3.29
N ASN A 72 4.02 -11.56 -2.51
CA ASN A 72 5.24 -11.66 -1.71
C ASN A 72 4.93 -12.33 -0.37
N LYS A 73 5.40 -13.57 -0.20
CA LYS A 73 5.09 -14.36 0.99
C LYS A 73 5.58 -13.71 2.28
N GLU A 74 6.77 -13.13 2.27
CA GLU A 74 7.31 -12.47 3.46
C GLU A 74 6.46 -11.28 3.87
N ALA A 75 6.01 -10.50 2.90
CA ALA A 75 5.15 -9.36 3.17
C ALA A 75 3.81 -9.80 3.74
N VAL A 76 3.23 -10.87 3.20
CA VAL A 76 1.96 -11.42 3.71
C VAL A 76 2.16 -11.95 5.13
N ASP A 77 3.25 -12.65 5.40
CA ASP A 77 3.53 -13.15 6.74
C ASP A 77 3.61 -12.00 7.75
N ARG A 78 4.34 -10.95 7.40
CA ARG A 78 4.46 -9.79 8.29
C ARG A 78 3.13 -9.07 8.45
N LEU A 79 2.38 -8.95 7.38
CA LEU A 79 1.06 -8.32 7.41
C LEU A 79 0.14 -8.99 8.42
N PHE A 80 0.09 -10.33 8.43
CA PHE A 80 -0.83 -11.06 9.30
C PHE A 80 -0.28 -11.29 10.71
N LYS A 81 1.04 -11.40 10.87
CA LYS A 81 1.64 -11.66 12.18
C LYS A 81 1.88 -10.40 12.99
N GLU A 82 2.23 -9.30 12.36
CA GLU A 82 2.61 -8.07 13.05
C GLU A 82 1.66 -6.91 12.81
N ILE A 83 1.39 -6.61 11.55
CA ILE A 83 0.66 -5.40 11.18
C ILE A 83 -0.82 -5.50 11.53
N GLY A 84 -1.45 -6.62 11.16
CA GLY A 84 -2.87 -6.84 11.47
C GLY A 84 -3.18 -6.73 12.96
N PRO A 85 -2.46 -7.46 13.81
CA PRO A 85 -2.66 -7.35 15.26
C PRO A 85 -2.42 -5.93 15.80
N ARG A 86 -1.40 -5.25 15.29
CA ARG A 86 -1.09 -3.88 15.71
C ARG A 86 -2.24 -2.91 15.39
N MET A 87 -2.95 -3.16 14.29
CA MET A 87 -4.04 -2.30 13.83
C MET A 87 -5.43 -2.77 14.24
N ALA A 88 -5.53 -3.84 15.03
CA ALA A 88 -6.81 -4.49 15.30
C ALA A 88 -7.85 -3.57 15.94
N GLY A 89 -7.43 -2.64 16.78
CA GLY A 89 -8.35 -1.70 17.44
C GLY A 89 -8.65 -0.44 16.65
N ARG A 90 -8.09 -0.31 15.46
CA ARG A 90 -8.22 0.92 14.67
C ARG A 90 -9.20 0.69 13.51
N PRO A 91 -10.26 1.50 13.38
CA PRO A 91 -11.27 1.27 12.34
C PRO A 91 -10.87 1.71 10.94
N GLY A 92 -9.68 2.22 10.75
CA GLY A 92 -9.16 2.70 9.47
C GLY A 92 -8.04 3.68 9.72
N GLY A 93 -7.56 4.32 8.66
CA GLY A 93 -6.49 5.29 8.80
C GLY A 93 -5.19 4.65 9.27
N TYR A 94 -4.83 3.52 8.67
CA TYR A 94 -3.64 2.76 9.06
C TYR A 94 -2.35 3.35 8.53
N THR A 95 -2.43 4.28 7.59
CA THR A 95 -1.27 4.82 6.89
C THR A 95 -1.25 6.33 6.99
N ARG A 96 -0.06 6.88 6.78
CA ARG A 96 0.15 8.32 6.81
C ARG A 96 1.09 8.70 5.67
N ILE A 97 0.82 9.83 5.03
CA ILE A 97 1.65 10.37 3.97
C ILE A 97 2.24 11.69 4.47
N VAL A 98 3.57 11.75 4.58
CA VAL A 98 4.28 12.95 5.03
C VAL A 98 5.03 13.55 3.85
N LYS A 99 4.67 14.76 3.46
CA LYS A 99 5.28 15.43 2.32
C LYS A 99 6.71 15.82 2.60
N LEU A 100 7.60 15.56 1.65
CA LEU A 100 9.02 15.91 1.76
C LEU A 100 9.43 17.09 0.89
N GLY A 101 8.60 17.46 -0.08
CA GLY A 101 8.94 18.48 -1.04
C GLY A 101 9.47 17.89 -2.35
N PRO A 102 9.96 18.74 -3.27
CA PRO A 102 10.35 18.27 -4.60
C PRO A 102 11.64 17.45 -4.57
N ARG A 103 11.68 16.47 -5.49
CA ARG A 103 12.87 15.65 -5.69
C ARG A 103 13.92 16.43 -6.47
N PHE A 104 15.18 16.25 -6.11
CA PHE A 104 16.27 16.84 -6.86
C PHE A 104 16.29 16.26 -8.28
N GLY A 105 16.42 17.12 -9.26
CA GLY A 105 16.49 16.73 -10.67
C GLY A 105 15.21 17.05 -11.44
N ASP A 106 14.10 16.39 -11.12
CA ASP A 106 12.83 16.57 -11.84
C ASP A 106 11.76 17.31 -11.06
N ALA A 107 12.06 17.70 -9.81
CA ALA A 107 11.15 18.42 -8.94
C ALA A 107 9.83 17.67 -8.65
N ALA A 108 9.77 16.36 -8.84
CA ALA A 108 8.59 15.57 -8.51
C ALA A 108 8.31 15.66 -7.00
N PRO A 109 7.06 15.93 -6.58
CA PRO A 109 6.74 15.95 -5.15
C PRO A 109 6.96 14.58 -4.52
N MET A 110 7.76 14.54 -3.47
CA MET A 110 8.10 13.30 -2.76
C MET A 110 7.38 13.22 -1.43
N ALA A 111 7.21 12.03 -0.92
CA ALA A 111 6.58 11.80 0.37
C ALA A 111 7.11 10.53 1.02
N VAL A 112 7.05 10.51 2.35
CA VAL A 112 7.19 9.28 3.12
C VAL A 112 5.80 8.69 3.27
N PHE A 113 5.63 7.45 2.85
CA PHE A 113 4.41 6.69 3.02
C PHE A 113 4.68 5.66 4.11
N GLU A 114 3.95 5.75 5.22
CA GLU A 114 4.28 4.96 6.39
C GLU A 114 3.04 4.42 7.09
N LEU A 115 3.24 3.31 7.82
CA LEU A 115 2.21 2.75 8.69
C LEU A 115 2.20 3.55 9.99
N VAL A 116 1.00 3.84 10.50
CA VAL A 116 0.89 4.47 11.83
C VAL A 116 1.12 3.42 12.91
N GLU A 117 1.48 3.87 14.08
CA GLU A 117 1.72 2.98 15.22
C GLU A 117 0.49 2.73 16.07
#